data_86b37cefaa79bc0b10f3cfcc443e221c
#
_entry.id   86b37cefaa79bc0b10f3cfcc443e221c
#
_cell.length_a   1.000
_cell.length_b   1.000
_cell.length_c   1.000
_cell.angle_alpha   90.00
_cell.angle_beta   90.00
_cell.angle_gamma   90.00
#
_symmetry.space_group_name_H-M   'P 1'
#
loop_
_entity.id
_entity.type
_entity.pdbx_description
1 polymer ?
#
loop_
_entity_poly.entity_id
_entity_poly.type
_entity_poly.pdbx_seq_one_letter_code
_entity_poly.pdbx_strand_id
1 'polypeptide(L)'
;MYETTIAFADFTGSTGLYESVGNTKAAETLTRGTQWIGKLCASRGGRVIKYLGDGVLMSFADNTTAVNAMAEMQRLHSDRISAWPERVRMKIKIGMARGPVLEQAGDCFGDAVNLGGRLSDLAQG
;
A
#
# COMPACT_ATOMS: atom_id res chain seq x y z
N MET A 1 16.84 -1.54 -16.67
CA MET A 1 15.90 -0.44 -16.35
C MET A 1 14.70 -0.55 -17.27
N TYR A 2 13.51 -0.40 -16.73
CA TYR A 2 12.26 -0.47 -17.50
C TYR A 2 11.29 0.57 -16.98
N GLU A 3 10.29 0.92 -17.80
CA GLU A 3 9.26 1.88 -17.40
C GLU A 3 8.05 1.15 -16.82
N THR A 4 7.56 1.63 -15.68
CA THR A 4 6.44 1.00 -14.98
C THR A 4 5.72 2.03 -14.12
N THR A 5 4.52 1.67 -13.67
CA THR A 5 3.79 2.46 -12.69
C THR A 5 4.04 1.87 -11.31
N ILE A 6 4.60 2.68 -10.42
CA ILE A 6 4.88 2.31 -9.04
C ILE A 6 3.73 2.82 -8.16
N ALA A 7 3.29 1.98 -7.23
CA ALA A 7 2.30 2.37 -6.24
C ALA A 7 2.81 2.00 -4.85
N PHE A 8 2.69 2.94 -3.93
CA PHE A 8 2.86 2.71 -2.49
C PHE A 8 1.49 2.73 -1.84
N ALA A 9 1.20 1.76 -1.01
CA ALA A 9 0.00 1.74 -0.21
C ALA A 9 0.40 1.47 1.24
N ASP A 10 0.15 2.44 2.12
CA ASP A 10 0.57 2.38 3.51
C ASP A 10 -0.62 2.58 4.44
N PHE A 11 -0.67 1.79 5.51
CA PHE A 11 -1.66 2.02 6.55
C PHE A 11 -1.27 3.23 7.38
N THR A 12 -2.26 4.01 7.76
CA THR A 12 -2.09 5.17 8.63
C THR A 12 -3.10 5.10 9.77
N GLY A 13 -2.80 5.72 10.91
CA GLY A 13 -3.66 5.70 12.07
C GLY A 13 -3.50 4.47 12.93
N SER A 14 -2.33 3.83 12.89
CA SER A 14 -2.06 2.61 13.67
C SER A 14 -1.93 2.85 15.19
N THR A 15 -1.72 4.09 15.61
CA THR A 15 -1.57 4.41 17.05
C THR A 15 -2.76 3.92 17.86
N GLY A 16 -3.98 4.20 17.39
CA GLY A 16 -5.19 3.73 18.07
C GLY A 16 -5.28 2.22 18.13
N LEU A 17 -4.82 1.54 17.09
CA LEU A 17 -4.77 0.08 17.07
C LEU A 17 -3.79 -0.45 18.13
N TYR A 18 -2.57 0.08 18.19
CA TYR A 18 -1.58 -0.34 19.18
C TYR A 18 -2.07 -0.09 20.62
N GLU A 19 -2.68 1.05 20.85
CA GLU A 19 -3.23 1.38 22.16
C GLU A 19 -4.38 0.46 22.56
N SER A 20 -5.19 0.03 21.61
CA SER A 20 -6.39 -0.77 21.88
C SER A 20 -6.10 -2.25 22.08
N VAL A 21 -5.19 -2.84 21.32
CA VAL A 21 -4.98 -4.29 21.31
C VAL A 21 -3.57 -4.72 21.71
N GLY A 22 -2.66 -3.77 21.94
CA GLY A 22 -1.27 -4.05 22.29
C GLY A 22 -0.39 -4.34 21.08
N ASN A 23 0.92 -4.39 21.31
CA ASN A 23 1.93 -4.46 20.25
C ASN A 23 1.84 -5.72 19.40
N THR A 24 1.69 -6.88 20.02
CA THR A 24 1.68 -8.17 19.30
C THR A 24 0.49 -8.27 18.35
N LYS A 25 -0.71 -7.99 18.86
CA LYS A 25 -1.94 -8.08 18.03
C LYS A 25 -1.97 -6.99 16.96
N ALA A 26 -1.48 -5.80 17.27
CA ALA A 26 -1.41 -4.71 16.29
C ALA A 26 -0.47 -5.08 15.16
N ALA A 27 0.72 -5.62 15.47
CA ALA A 27 1.68 -6.06 14.46
C ALA A 27 1.11 -7.17 13.58
N GLU A 28 0.41 -8.14 14.17
CA GLU A 28 -0.26 -9.21 13.43
C GLU A 28 -1.34 -8.66 12.51
N THR A 29 -2.12 -7.70 12.97
CA THR A 29 -3.17 -7.07 12.18
C THR A 29 -2.57 -6.31 10.99
N LEU A 30 -1.50 -5.57 11.20
CA LEU A 30 -0.78 -4.88 10.13
C LEU A 30 -0.22 -5.86 9.10
N THR A 31 0.39 -6.95 9.57
CA THR A 31 0.93 -7.99 8.68
C THR A 31 -0.17 -8.59 7.80
N ARG A 32 -1.31 -8.92 8.39
CA ARG A 32 -2.45 -9.44 7.63
C ARG A 32 -2.96 -8.41 6.63
N GLY A 33 -2.99 -7.14 7.04
CA GLY A 33 -3.40 -6.04 6.17
C GLY A 33 -2.49 -5.89 4.97
N THR A 34 -1.18 -5.88 5.17
CA THR A 34 -0.23 -5.77 4.06
C THR A 34 -0.26 -6.98 3.14
N GLN A 35 -0.45 -8.18 3.69
CA GLN A 35 -0.65 -9.39 2.88
C GLN A 35 -1.91 -9.29 2.02
N TRP A 36 -2.99 -8.76 2.58
CA TRP A 36 -4.22 -8.54 1.83
C TRP A 36 -4.01 -7.56 0.67
N ILE A 37 -3.30 -6.46 0.92
CA ILE A 37 -2.93 -5.50 -0.13
C ILE A 37 -2.16 -6.20 -1.24
N GLY A 38 -1.17 -7.01 -0.88
CA GLY A 38 -0.36 -7.74 -1.86
C GLY A 38 -1.17 -8.73 -2.70
N LYS A 39 -2.10 -9.44 -2.07
CA LYS A 39 -2.98 -10.38 -2.79
C LYS A 39 -3.91 -9.65 -3.75
N LEU A 40 -4.48 -8.53 -3.31
CA LEU A 40 -5.34 -7.72 -4.17
C LEU A 40 -4.54 -7.17 -5.36
N CYS A 41 -3.35 -6.66 -5.11
CA CYS A 41 -2.43 -6.19 -6.15
C CYS A 41 -2.22 -7.27 -7.22
N ALA A 42 -1.84 -8.47 -6.79
CA ALA A 42 -1.59 -9.59 -7.70
C ALA A 42 -2.84 -9.97 -8.49
N SER A 43 -4.01 -9.95 -7.85
CA SER A 43 -5.28 -10.30 -8.50
C SER A 43 -5.73 -9.26 -9.53
N ARG A 44 -5.19 -8.04 -9.48
CA ARG A 44 -5.54 -6.94 -10.38
C ARG A 44 -4.42 -6.60 -11.37
N GLY A 45 -3.53 -7.53 -11.64
CA GLY A 45 -2.50 -7.36 -12.66
C GLY A 45 -1.24 -6.66 -12.19
N GLY A 46 -1.07 -6.46 -10.89
CA GLY A 46 0.13 -5.88 -10.31
C GLY A 46 1.09 -6.93 -9.79
N ARG A 47 2.24 -6.46 -9.34
CA ARG A 47 3.26 -7.29 -8.74
C ARG A 47 3.79 -6.60 -7.49
N VAL A 48 3.87 -7.34 -6.39
CA VAL A 48 4.50 -6.83 -5.19
C VAL A 48 6.01 -6.85 -5.37
N ILE A 49 6.65 -5.70 -5.16
CA ILE A 49 8.10 -5.59 -5.17
C ILE A 49 8.64 -5.86 -3.78
N LYS A 50 8.03 -5.26 -2.78
CA LYS A 50 8.55 -5.30 -1.41
C LYS A 50 7.44 -5.03 -0.41
N TYR A 51 7.43 -5.77 0.68
CA TYR A 51 6.61 -5.46 1.85
C TYR A 51 7.39 -4.55 2.78
N LEU A 52 6.76 -3.49 3.23
CA LEU A 52 7.26 -2.58 4.25
C LEU A 52 6.56 -2.90 5.56
N GLY A 53 6.98 -2.32 6.67
CA GLY A 53 6.37 -2.64 7.96
C GLY A 53 4.86 -2.45 7.99
N ASP A 54 4.38 -1.33 7.48
CA ASP A 54 2.97 -0.97 7.45
C ASP A 54 2.45 -0.70 6.04
N GLY A 55 3.15 -1.16 5.02
CA GLY A 55 2.78 -0.88 3.64
C GLY A 55 3.35 -1.85 2.63
N VAL A 56 3.11 -1.55 1.35
CA VAL A 56 3.52 -2.38 0.23
C VAL A 56 3.96 -1.50 -0.93
N LEU A 57 5.08 -1.88 -1.53
CA LEU A 57 5.57 -1.28 -2.78
C LEU A 57 5.19 -2.21 -3.93
N MET A 58 4.48 -1.67 -4.91
CA MET A 58 3.89 -2.43 -6.02
C MET A 58 4.27 -1.86 -7.37
N SER A 59 4.22 -2.69 -8.38
CA SER A 59 4.46 -2.31 -9.77
C SER A 59 3.31 -2.77 -10.66
N PHE A 60 2.91 -1.91 -11.60
CA PHE A 60 1.88 -2.20 -12.59
C PHE A 60 2.41 -1.81 -13.97
N ALA A 61 2.00 -2.56 -15.00
CA ALA A 61 2.47 -2.30 -16.36
C ALA A 61 1.99 -0.94 -16.90
N ASP A 62 0.80 -0.50 -16.50
CA ASP A 62 0.22 0.76 -16.95
C ASP A 62 -0.53 1.48 -15.84
N ASN A 63 -0.79 2.77 -16.08
CA ASN A 63 -1.48 3.63 -15.11
C ASN A 63 -2.93 3.21 -14.89
N THR A 64 -3.64 2.80 -15.93
CA THR A 64 -5.06 2.43 -15.82
C THR A 64 -5.23 1.25 -14.87
N THR A 65 -4.43 0.21 -15.04
CA THR A 65 -4.46 -0.97 -14.16
C THR A 65 -4.14 -0.59 -12.73
N ALA A 66 -3.11 0.26 -12.53
CA ALA A 66 -2.73 0.73 -11.21
C ALA A 66 -3.83 1.53 -10.52
N VAL A 67 -4.42 2.49 -11.23
CA VAL A 67 -5.50 3.33 -10.68
C VAL A 67 -6.71 2.47 -10.31
N ASN A 68 -7.11 1.56 -11.18
CA ASN A 68 -8.25 0.67 -10.91
C ASN A 68 -7.98 -0.23 -9.70
N ALA A 69 -6.77 -0.76 -9.58
CA ALA A 69 -6.40 -1.59 -8.43
C ALA A 69 -6.44 -0.79 -7.13
N MET A 70 -5.90 0.43 -7.13
CA MET A 70 -5.88 1.28 -5.95
C MET A 70 -7.26 1.76 -5.55
N ALA A 71 -8.11 2.12 -6.52
CA ALA A 71 -9.50 2.50 -6.25
C ALA A 71 -10.29 1.35 -5.63
N GLU A 72 -10.12 0.14 -6.16
CA GLU A 72 -10.77 -1.06 -5.64
C GLU A 72 -10.27 -1.37 -4.23
N MET A 73 -8.97 -1.21 -3.98
CA MET A 73 -8.37 -1.39 -2.66
C MET A 73 -9.00 -0.46 -1.63
N GLN A 74 -9.14 0.82 -1.96
CA GLN A 74 -9.75 1.79 -1.06
C GLN A 74 -11.22 1.45 -0.78
N ARG A 75 -11.96 1.09 -1.81
CA ARG A 75 -13.38 0.73 -1.67
C ARG A 75 -13.56 -0.49 -0.77
N LEU A 76 -12.81 -1.55 -1.04
CA LEU A 76 -12.91 -2.79 -0.26
C LEU A 76 -12.43 -2.60 1.17
N HIS A 77 -11.37 -1.83 1.37
CA HIS A 77 -10.87 -1.55 2.71
C HIS A 77 -11.89 -0.74 3.53
N SER A 78 -12.47 0.29 2.91
CA SER A 78 -13.51 1.10 3.57
C SER A 78 -14.69 0.24 4.02
N ASP A 79 -15.15 -0.67 3.15
CA ASP A 79 -16.24 -1.59 3.48
C ASP A 79 -15.87 -2.51 4.64
N ARG A 80 -14.65 -3.02 4.66
CA ARG A 80 -14.19 -3.94 5.72
C ARG A 80 -14.11 -3.28 7.07
N ILE A 81 -13.58 -2.06 7.14
CA ILE A 81 -13.37 -1.38 8.43
C ILE A 81 -14.61 -0.67 8.94
N SER A 82 -15.66 -0.54 8.13
CA SER A 82 -16.89 0.13 8.55
C SER A 82 -17.53 -0.50 9.79
N ALA A 83 -17.32 -1.79 10.00
CA ALA A 83 -17.82 -2.53 11.17
C ALA A 83 -16.90 -2.41 12.40
N TRP A 84 -15.71 -1.81 12.25
CA TRP A 84 -14.74 -1.69 13.34
C TRP A 84 -15.01 -0.42 14.16
N PRO A 85 -14.65 -0.42 15.47
CA PRO A 85 -14.67 0.81 16.24
C PRO A 85 -13.80 1.88 15.59
N GLU A 86 -14.28 3.12 15.59
CA GLU A 86 -13.62 4.22 14.88
C GLU A 86 -12.15 4.37 15.25
N ARG A 87 -11.79 4.25 16.52
CA ARG A 87 -10.42 4.46 16.99
C ARG A 87 -9.42 3.42 16.49
N VAL A 88 -9.89 2.25 16.00
CA VAL A 88 -9.01 1.22 15.45
C VAL A 88 -9.09 1.14 13.93
N ARG A 89 -9.83 2.04 13.29
CA ARG A 89 -9.93 2.09 11.84
C ARG A 89 -8.67 2.73 11.27
N MET A 90 -7.86 1.92 10.63
CA MET A 90 -6.73 2.43 9.88
C MET A 90 -7.17 2.77 8.47
N LYS A 91 -6.63 3.84 7.92
CA LYS A 91 -6.83 4.22 6.53
C LYS A 91 -5.63 3.76 5.71
N ILE A 92 -5.82 3.70 4.40
CA ILE A 92 -4.72 3.43 3.46
C ILE A 92 -4.43 4.72 2.72
N LYS A 93 -3.18 5.18 2.78
CA LYS A 93 -2.72 6.29 1.95
C LYS A 93 -1.93 5.73 0.78
N ILE A 94 -2.12 6.31 -0.40
CA ILE A 94 -1.56 5.81 -1.63
C ILE A 94 -0.81 6.91 -2.37
N GLY A 95 0.37 6.56 -2.89
CA GLY A 95 1.11 7.40 -3.80
C GLY A 95 1.48 6.60 -5.04
N MET A 96 1.32 7.19 -6.22
CA MET A 96 1.66 6.53 -7.48
C MET A 96 2.49 7.45 -8.34
N ALA A 97 3.41 6.85 -9.11
CA ALA A 97 4.19 7.56 -10.10
C ALA A 97 4.63 6.61 -11.20
N ARG A 98 4.79 7.13 -12.43
CA ARG A 98 5.28 6.34 -13.55
C ARG A 98 6.62 6.87 -14.01
N GLY A 99 7.51 5.96 -14.34
CA GLY A 99 8.81 6.31 -14.86
C GLY A 99 9.73 5.10 -14.98
N PRO A 100 10.97 5.35 -15.41
CA PRO A 100 11.97 4.28 -15.48
C PRO A 100 12.39 3.83 -14.10
N VAL A 101 12.52 2.53 -13.93
CA VAL A 101 12.82 1.89 -12.65
C VAL A 101 13.88 0.82 -12.85
N LEU A 102 14.83 0.76 -11.94
CA LEU A 102 15.79 -0.33 -11.81
C LEU A 102 15.36 -1.20 -10.64
N GLU A 103 15.11 -2.48 -10.90
CA GLU A 103 14.77 -3.44 -9.85
C GLU A 103 15.96 -4.35 -9.61
N GLN A 104 16.38 -4.47 -8.36
CA GLN A 104 17.54 -5.24 -7.99
C GLN A 104 17.41 -5.75 -6.56
N ALA A 105 17.68 -7.04 -6.36
CA ALA A 105 17.68 -7.68 -5.04
C ALA A 105 16.37 -7.47 -4.26
N GLY A 106 15.22 -7.54 -4.95
CA GLY A 106 13.93 -7.38 -4.32
C GLY A 106 13.57 -5.95 -3.95
N ASP A 107 14.29 -4.98 -4.49
CA ASP A 107 14.01 -3.56 -4.29
C ASP A 107 13.95 -2.83 -5.62
N CYS A 108 13.51 -1.59 -5.59
CA CYS A 108 13.22 -0.81 -6.78
C CYS A 108 13.81 0.60 -6.62
N PHE A 109 14.50 1.07 -7.64
CA PHE A 109 15.19 2.36 -7.61
C PHE A 109 14.77 3.20 -8.81
N GLY A 110 14.67 4.50 -8.64
CA GLY A 110 14.37 5.44 -9.70
C GLY A 110 13.53 6.60 -9.22
N ASP A 111 13.38 7.61 -10.07
CA ASP A 111 12.61 8.81 -9.74
C ASP A 111 11.14 8.50 -9.46
N ALA A 112 10.56 7.55 -10.19
CA ALA A 112 9.17 7.14 -9.97
C ALA A 112 8.97 6.56 -8.58
N VAL A 113 9.92 5.77 -8.07
CA VAL A 113 9.87 5.19 -6.73
C VAL A 113 9.91 6.29 -5.68
N ASN A 114 10.84 7.23 -5.83
CA ASN A 114 11.00 8.35 -4.89
C ASN A 114 9.77 9.25 -4.89
N LEU A 115 9.24 9.57 -6.06
CA LEU A 115 8.05 10.42 -6.18
C LEU A 115 6.81 9.72 -5.61
N GLY A 116 6.62 8.44 -5.92
CA GLY A 116 5.50 7.66 -5.39
C GLY A 116 5.50 7.60 -3.87
N GLY A 117 6.68 7.39 -3.28
CA GLY A 117 6.85 7.40 -1.82
C GLY A 117 6.51 8.75 -1.20
N ARG A 118 6.97 9.84 -1.83
CA ARG A 118 6.65 11.20 -1.36
C ARG A 118 5.15 11.49 -1.44
N LEU A 119 4.51 11.09 -2.52
CA LEU A 119 3.06 11.29 -2.69
C LEU A 119 2.28 10.51 -1.65
N SER A 120 2.70 9.29 -1.31
CA SER A 120 2.10 8.50 -0.25
C SER A 120 2.25 9.21 1.11
N ASP A 121 3.42 9.76 1.40
CA ASP A 121 3.67 10.48 2.66
C ASP A 121 2.80 11.74 2.79
N LEU A 122 2.48 12.38 1.68
CA LEU A 122 1.66 13.60 1.66
C LEU A 122 0.15 13.29 1.67
N ALA A 123 -0.25 12.07 1.36
CA ALA A 123 -1.67 11.71 1.30
C ALA A 123 -2.33 11.82 2.67
N GLN A 124 -3.55 12.34 2.68
CA GLN A 124 -4.38 12.43 3.87
C GLN A 124 -5.26 11.18 3.94
N GLY A 125 -4.73 10.14 4.46
CA GLY A 125 -5.28 8.80 4.50
C GLY A 125 -6.77 8.58 4.69
#